data_5d4932033b00d59a96497136c0b068ad
#
_entry.id   5d4932033b00d59a96497136c0b068ad
#
_cell.length_a   1.000
_cell.length_b   1.000
_cell.length_c   1.000
_cell.angle_alpha   90.00
_cell.angle_beta   90.00
_cell.angle_gamma   90.00
#
_symmetry.space_group_name_H-M   'P 1'
#
loop_
_entity.id
_entity.type
_entity.pdbx_description
1 polymer ?
#
loop_
_entity_poly.entity_id
_entity_poly.type
_entity_poly.pdbx_seq_one_letter_code
_entity_poly.pdbx_strand_id
1 'polypeptide(L)'
;MSSPAGQAEGQQATAGTAGPGATAGTAGTFARARAEGRAVLIGYLPAGFPSRQGCVDAYSAMVEAGVDIVEVGLPYSDPLMDGPTIQAAVDSSLSAGIRTKDVLATVRAVSAYGAPALVMSYWNPIERYGVEAFAADLATAGGAGAITPDLTIEEAGDWLTAARSHELDTVFLVAPSSPPARIDLVCRSCRGFVYAASTMGVTGARSAVGDRAQALVARTREHTDLPVAVGLGVSGGEQAAEVAAFADGVIVGSAFVRRLLDAPDERAGIRAVEDLAAELAAGVRSSRGAAGGGAAGGGTAGGGTAGGHATGGHTGNEVVR
;
A
#
# COMPACT_ATOMS: atom_id res chain seq x y z
N MET A 1 63.24 26.15 25.93
CA MET A 1 62.39 26.59 27.06
C MET A 1 60.96 26.44 26.62
N SER A 2 60.30 25.48 27.20
CA SER A 2 58.89 25.30 27.54
C SER A 2 57.82 25.58 26.48
N SER A 3 57.31 24.51 25.88
CA SER A 3 55.93 24.41 25.40
C SER A 3 54.93 24.41 26.58
N PRO A 4 53.71 24.83 26.35
CA PRO A 4 52.62 24.15 26.98
C PRO A 4 51.60 23.55 25.98
N ALA A 5 51.11 22.40 26.37
CA ALA A 5 50.08 21.60 25.77
C ALA A 5 48.72 22.35 25.68
N GLY A 6 48.08 22.29 24.49
CA GLY A 6 46.74 22.71 24.29
C GLY A 6 45.79 21.49 24.35
N GLN A 7 44.85 21.58 25.23
CA GLN A 7 43.82 20.58 25.49
C GLN A 7 42.82 20.52 24.31
N ALA A 8 42.57 19.31 23.83
CA ALA A 8 41.46 19.03 22.90
C ALA A 8 40.14 18.97 23.68
N GLU A 9 39.30 19.99 23.53
CA GLU A 9 37.95 19.97 23.98
C GLU A 9 37.12 19.10 23.02
N GLY A 10 36.56 18.02 23.56
CA GLY A 10 35.63 17.15 22.88
C GLY A 10 34.31 17.89 22.64
N GLN A 11 33.96 18.15 21.39
CA GLN A 11 32.62 18.53 20.99
C GLN A 11 31.73 17.30 21.10
N GLN A 12 30.92 17.25 22.15
CA GLN A 12 29.76 16.37 22.24
C GLN A 12 28.75 16.83 21.18
N ALA A 13 28.50 15.94 20.22
CA ALA A 13 27.38 16.08 19.27
C ALA A 13 26.06 16.06 20.09
N THR A 14 25.41 17.20 20.17
CA THR A 14 24.05 17.30 20.68
C THR A 14 23.14 16.56 19.73
N ALA A 15 22.50 15.48 20.24
CA ALA A 15 21.39 14.82 19.57
C ALA A 15 20.28 15.86 19.37
N GLY A 16 20.09 16.27 18.13
CA GLY A 16 18.96 17.12 17.75
C GLY A 16 17.67 16.38 18.01
N THR A 17 16.86 16.91 18.91
CA THR A 17 15.48 16.49 19.10
C THR A 17 14.73 16.72 17.80
N ALA A 18 14.33 15.65 17.12
CA ALA A 18 13.42 15.71 15.98
C ALA A 18 12.14 16.43 16.42
N GLY A 19 11.82 17.54 15.74
CA GLY A 19 10.59 18.27 15.96
C GLY A 19 9.37 17.41 15.60
N PRO A 20 8.18 17.69 16.17
CA PRO A 20 6.95 16.99 15.83
C PRO A 20 6.52 17.41 14.41
N GLY A 21 6.82 16.58 13.41
CA GLY A 21 6.46 16.85 12.01
C GLY A 21 7.16 16.02 10.95
N ALA A 22 8.20 15.27 11.27
CA ALA A 22 8.73 14.30 10.32
C ALA A 22 7.83 13.06 10.37
N THR A 23 6.88 12.96 9.44
CA THR A 23 6.20 11.69 9.19
C THR A 23 7.27 10.67 8.85
N ALA A 24 7.45 9.69 9.73
CA ALA A 24 8.28 8.54 9.41
C ALA A 24 7.78 7.99 8.07
N GLY A 25 8.68 7.75 7.09
CA GLY A 25 8.30 7.20 5.79
C GLY A 25 7.51 5.91 5.94
N THR A 26 6.97 5.39 4.86
CA THR A 26 6.08 4.22 4.89
C THR A 26 6.70 2.99 5.56
N ALA A 27 8.03 2.83 5.51
CA ALA A 27 8.76 1.73 6.13
C ALA A 27 8.48 1.58 7.64
N GLY A 28 8.40 2.69 8.39
CA GLY A 28 8.08 2.66 9.82
C GLY A 28 6.66 2.13 10.09
N THR A 29 5.71 2.47 9.24
CA THR A 29 4.32 1.99 9.32
C THR A 29 4.24 0.49 9.05
N PHE A 30 4.93 -0.02 8.03
CA PHE A 30 5.01 -1.46 7.78
C PHE A 30 5.70 -2.21 8.92
N ALA A 31 6.75 -1.65 9.51
CA ALA A 31 7.44 -2.26 10.65
C ALA A 31 6.52 -2.39 11.88
N ARG A 32 5.74 -1.34 12.20
CA ARG A 32 4.75 -1.38 13.29
C ARG A 32 3.66 -2.43 13.02
N ALA A 33 3.05 -2.42 11.84
CA ALA A 33 2.02 -3.38 11.47
C ALA A 33 2.53 -4.83 11.54
N ARG A 34 3.76 -5.06 11.10
CA ARG A 34 4.41 -6.38 11.20
C ARG A 34 4.61 -6.80 12.67
N ALA A 35 5.02 -5.89 13.55
CA ALA A 35 5.17 -6.16 14.99
C ALA A 35 3.81 -6.46 15.65
N GLU A 36 2.74 -5.85 15.17
CA GLU A 36 1.35 -6.11 15.61
C GLU A 36 0.75 -7.37 14.95
N GLY A 37 1.48 -8.06 14.09
CA GLY A 37 1.02 -9.27 13.41
C GLY A 37 -0.09 -9.04 12.39
N ARG A 38 -0.16 -7.87 11.74
CA ARG A 38 -1.18 -7.52 10.74
C ARG A 38 -0.56 -6.94 9.45
N ALA A 39 -1.37 -6.85 8.41
CA ALA A 39 -1.03 -6.09 7.22
C ALA A 39 -1.34 -4.59 7.40
N VAL A 40 -0.74 -3.76 6.56
CA VAL A 40 -1.01 -2.32 6.44
C VAL A 40 -2.26 -2.11 5.57
N LEU A 41 -3.16 -1.21 5.98
CA LEU A 41 -4.27 -0.76 5.14
C LEU A 41 -3.89 0.56 4.47
N ILE A 42 -3.95 0.59 3.14
CA ILE A 42 -3.61 1.75 2.32
C ILE A 42 -4.89 2.22 1.61
N GLY A 43 -5.24 3.49 1.76
CA GLY A 43 -6.46 4.05 1.21
C GLY A 43 -6.21 5.15 0.20
N TYR A 44 -6.86 5.09 -0.97
CA TYR A 44 -6.75 6.04 -2.07
C TYR A 44 -8.01 6.87 -2.26
N LEU A 45 -7.85 8.17 -2.47
CA LEU A 45 -8.86 9.08 -3.04
C LEU A 45 -8.18 10.08 -4.00
N PRO A 46 -8.85 10.56 -5.06
CA PRO A 46 -8.35 11.67 -5.86
C PRO A 46 -8.46 12.99 -5.07
N ALA A 47 -7.43 13.81 -5.12
CA ALA A 47 -7.43 15.11 -4.48
C ALA A 47 -8.57 16.00 -5.00
N GLY A 48 -9.26 16.67 -4.07
CA GLY A 48 -10.34 17.60 -4.39
C GLY A 48 -11.70 16.95 -4.68
N PHE A 49 -11.85 15.64 -4.50
CA PHE A 49 -13.13 14.94 -4.61
C PHE A 49 -13.62 14.46 -3.23
N PRO A 50 -14.90 14.70 -2.86
CA PRO A 50 -15.99 15.34 -3.63
C PRO A 50 -15.87 16.86 -3.71
N SER A 51 -15.15 17.48 -2.81
CA SER A 51 -14.76 18.90 -2.78
C SER A 51 -13.36 19.03 -2.19
N ARG A 52 -12.76 20.24 -2.22
CA ARG A 52 -11.44 20.47 -1.59
C ARG A 52 -11.43 20.13 -0.11
N GLN A 53 -12.44 20.59 0.63
CA GLN A 53 -12.53 20.31 2.07
C GLN A 53 -13.04 18.90 2.33
N GLY A 54 -14.08 18.46 1.62
CA GLY A 54 -14.62 17.11 1.77
C GLY A 54 -13.60 16.00 1.49
N CYS A 55 -12.64 16.25 0.59
CA CYS A 55 -11.52 15.35 0.38
C CYS A 55 -10.63 15.21 1.63
N VAL A 56 -10.28 16.34 2.26
CA VAL A 56 -9.47 16.35 3.49
C VAL A 56 -10.23 15.68 4.64
N ASP A 57 -11.52 15.97 4.78
CA ASP A 57 -12.38 15.38 5.82
C ASP A 57 -12.53 13.86 5.61
N ALA A 58 -12.66 13.41 4.35
CA ALA A 58 -12.71 11.98 4.03
C ALA A 58 -11.39 11.27 4.38
N TYR A 59 -10.23 11.87 4.13
CA TYR A 59 -8.95 11.31 4.56
C TYR A 59 -8.81 11.26 6.08
N SER A 60 -9.26 12.30 6.81
CA SER A 60 -9.30 12.28 8.27
C SER A 60 -10.12 11.09 8.78
N ALA A 61 -11.33 10.93 8.25
CA ALA A 61 -12.22 9.83 8.60
C ALA A 61 -11.59 8.45 8.31
N MET A 62 -10.89 8.30 7.15
CA MET A 62 -10.17 7.08 6.82
C MET A 62 -9.07 6.75 7.83
N VAL A 63 -8.24 7.74 8.21
CA VAL A 63 -7.14 7.56 9.16
C VAL A 63 -7.67 7.25 10.55
N GLU A 64 -8.67 7.98 11.03
CA GLU A 64 -9.31 7.76 12.34
C GLU A 64 -9.95 6.37 12.43
N ALA A 65 -10.49 5.86 11.32
CA ALA A 65 -11.09 4.53 11.23
C ALA A 65 -10.06 3.39 11.04
N GLY A 66 -8.77 3.71 10.84
CA GLY A 66 -7.69 2.73 10.86
C GLY A 66 -6.97 2.49 9.54
N VAL A 67 -7.05 3.40 8.58
CA VAL A 67 -6.16 3.43 7.42
C VAL A 67 -4.77 3.87 7.88
N ASP A 68 -3.75 3.12 7.54
CA ASP A 68 -2.37 3.30 8.00
C ASP A 68 -1.54 4.22 7.09
N ILE A 69 -1.80 4.20 5.80
CA ILE A 69 -1.13 5.00 4.76
C ILE A 69 -2.21 5.52 3.81
N VAL A 70 -2.07 6.75 3.34
CA VAL A 70 -2.99 7.32 2.36
C VAL A 70 -2.29 7.60 1.03
N GLU A 71 -2.99 7.36 -0.06
CA GLU A 71 -2.59 7.69 -1.42
C GLU A 71 -3.44 8.86 -1.92
N VAL A 72 -2.81 10.03 -2.08
CA VAL A 72 -3.45 11.23 -2.60
C VAL A 72 -3.33 11.23 -4.11
N GLY A 73 -4.41 10.92 -4.81
CA GLY A 73 -4.44 10.87 -6.27
C GLY A 73 -4.31 12.24 -6.89
N LEU A 74 -3.33 12.43 -7.79
CA LEU A 74 -3.22 13.63 -8.60
C LEU A 74 -4.16 13.49 -9.82
N PRO A 75 -5.21 14.32 -9.93
CA PRO A 75 -6.15 14.24 -11.05
C PRO A 75 -5.46 14.47 -12.40
N TYR A 76 -5.69 13.58 -13.34
CA TYR A 76 -5.10 13.64 -14.69
C TYR A 76 -6.15 13.37 -15.76
N SER A 77 -6.10 14.14 -16.87
CA SER A 77 -7.09 14.10 -17.93
C SER A 77 -7.00 12.89 -18.85
N ASP A 78 -5.82 12.23 -18.89
CA ASP A 78 -5.54 11.17 -19.85
C ASP A 78 -5.05 9.88 -19.14
N PRO A 79 -5.88 9.30 -18.24
CA PRO A 79 -5.48 8.16 -17.43
C PRO A 79 -5.33 6.88 -18.25
N LEU A 80 -4.26 6.12 -18.00
CA LEU A 80 -3.98 4.85 -18.69
C LEU A 80 -4.57 3.63 -17.96
N MET A 81 -4.78 3.73 -16.64
CA MET A 81 -5.10 2.57 -15.79
C MET A 81 -6.36 2.76 -14.93
N ASP A 82 -6.92 3.95 -14.87
CA ASP A 82 -8.07 4.24 -14.00
C ASP A 82 -9.35 3.60 -14.54
N GLY A 83 -10.05 2.90 -13.68
CA GLY A 83 -11.38 2.40 -13.96
C GLY A 83 -12.44 3.53 -13.94
N PRO A 84 -13.66 3.27 -14.44
CA PRO A 84 -14.69 4.30 -14.61
C PRO A 84 -15.07 5.02 -13.31
N THR A 85 -15.03 4.33 -12.17
CA THR A 85 -15.28 4.93 -10.84
C THR A 85 -14.23 6.01 -10.49
N ILE A 86 -12.96 5.71 -10.73
CA ILE A 86 -11.87 6.67 -10.47
C ILE A 86 -11.96 7.82 -11.47
N GLN A 87 -12.17 7.52 -12.75
CA GLN A 87 -12.31 8.54 -13.80
C GLN A 87 -13.41 9.55 -13.47
N ALA A 88 -14.60 9.09 -13.05
CA ALA A 88 -15.71 9.98 -12.68
C ALA A 88 -15.34 10.98 -11.56
N ALA A 89 -14.62 10.52 -10.54
CA ALA A 89 -14.15 11.38 -9.45
C ALA A 89 -13.03 12.33 -9.91
N VAL A 90 -12.11 11.85 -10.73
CA VAL A 90 -11.02 12.65 -11.32
C VAL A 90 -11.57 13.75 -12.21
N ASP A 91 -12.55 13.45 -13.09
CA ASP A 91 -13.21 14.42 -13.96
C ASP A 91 -13.92 15.52 -13.15
N SER A 92 -14.56 15.14 -12.02
CA SER A 92 -15.16 16.08 -11.08
C SER A 92 -14.09 17.03 -10.48
N SER A 93 -12.97 16.48 -10.03
CA SER A 93 -11.85 17.26 -9.48
C SER A 93 -11.25 18.21 -10.51
N LEU A 94 -11.00 17.74 -11.72
CA LEU A 94 -10.48 18.58 -12.83
C LEU A 94 -11.46 19.70 -13.20
N SER A 95 -12.75 19.39 -13.25
CA SER A 95 -13.81 20.37 -13.52
C SER A 95 -13.91 21.43 -12.41
N ALA A 96 -13.62 21.07 -11.15
CA ALA A 96 -13.50 21.99 -10.03
C ALA A 96 -12.18 22.77 -9.99
N GLY A 97 -11.31 22.60 -11.02
CA GLY A 97 -10.06 23.34 -11.18
C GLY A 97 -8.93 22.91 -10.25
N ILE A 98 -8.91 21.66 -9.80
CA ILE A 98 -7.80 21.11 -8.99
C ILE A 98 -6.52 21.06 -9.85
N ARG A 99 -5.42 21.51 -9.26
CA ARG A 99 -4.08 21.58 -9.84
C ARG A 99 -3.08 20.86 -8.93
N THR A 100 -1.87 20.57 -9.44
CA THR A 100 -0.79 19.93 -8.68
C THR A 100 -0.51 20.61 -7.33
N LYS A 101 -0.53 21.95 -7.29
CA LYS A 101 -0.35 22.70 -6.02
C LYS A 101 -1.47 22.44 -4.99
N ASP A 102 -2.68 22.15 -5.46
CA ASP A 102 -3.80 21.82 -4.56
C ASP A 102 -3.66 20.40 -4.01
N VAL A 103 -3.08 19.48 -4.82
CA VAL A 103 -2.70 18.14 -4.35
C VAL A 103 -1.65 18.22 -3.25
N LEU A 104 -0.61 19.02 -3.42
CA LEU A 104 0.41 19.25 -2.37
C LEU A 104 -0.20 19.92 -1.12
N ALA A 105 -1.17 20.80 -1.28
CA ALA A 105 -1.91 21.36 -0.14
C ALA A 105 -2.77 20.30 0.58
N THR A 106 -3.37 19.36 -0.18
CA THR A 106 -4.08 18.19 0.39
C THR A 106 -3.11 17.29 1.15
N VAL A 107 -1.95 16.97 0.58
CA VAL A 107 -0.90 16.20 1.27
C VAL A 107 -0.52 16.86 2.60
N ARG A 108 -0.31 18.17 2.61
CA ARG A 108 0.02 18.92 3.84
C ARG A 108 -1.06 18.81 4.90
N ALA A 109 -2.32 18.90 4.51
CA ALA A 109 -3.44 18.76 5.44
C ALA A 109 -3.54 17.34 6.00
N VAL A 110 -3.39 16.34 5.14
CA VAL A 110 -3.54 14.91 5.47
C VAL A 110 -2.37 14.41 6.32
N SER A 111 -1.13 14.81 6.02
CA SER A 111 0.05 14.43 6.81
C SER A 111 -0.03 14.88 8.28
N ALA A 112 -0.82 15.91 8.57
CA ALA A 112 -1.06 16.37 9.94
C ALA A 112 -1.90 15.36 10.78
N TYR A 113 -2.60 14.43 10.15
CA TYR A 113 -3.34 13.35 10.85
C TYR A 113 -2.47 12.17 11.30
N GLY A 114 -1.16 12.19 10.99
CA GLY A 114 -0.19 11.21 11.48
C GLY A 114 -0.04 9.95 10.63
N ALA A 115 -0.76 9.83 9.52
CA ALA A 115 -0.55 8.79 8.52
C ALA A 115 0.40 9.27 7.42
N PRO A 116 1.38 8.46 6.95
CA PRO A 116 2.16 8.78 5.77
C PRO A 116 1.25 9.01 4.57
N ALA A 117 1.49 10.12 3.84
CA ALA A 117 0.76 10.47 2.63
C ALA A 117 1.68 10.33 1.41
N LEU A 118 1.31 9.45 0.48
CA LEU A 118 1.96 9.30 -0.83
C LEU A 118 1.15 10.04 -1.89
N VAL A 119 1.81 10.63 -2.88
CA VAL A 119 1.12 11.09 -4.09
C VAL A 119 1.07 9.94 -5.10
N MET A 120 -0.13 9.57 -5.55
CA MET A 120 -0.33 8.68 -6.69
C MET A 120 -0.52 9.52 -7.94
N SER A 121 0.42 9.47 -8.87
CA SER A 121 0.40 10.30 -10.09
C SER A 121 0.96 9.56 -11.30
N TYR A 122 0.34 9.78 -12.45
CA TYR A 122 0.99 9.55 -13.74
C TYR A 122 2.21 10.45 -13.87
N TRP A 123 3.15 10.08 -14.73
CA TRP A 123 4.44 10.76 -14.83
C TRP A 123 4.35 12.16 -15.43
N ASN A 124 3.56 12.34 -16.48
CA ASN A 124 3.48 13.62 -17.19
C ASN A 124 3.15 14.83 -16.28
N PRO A 125 2.21 14.79 -15.32
CA PRO A 125 2.00 15.90 -14.39
C PRO A 125 3.23 16.25 -13.54
N ILE A 126 4.00 15.27 -13.09
CA ILE A 126 5.23 15.47 -12.31
C ILE A 126 6.32 16.09 -13.18
N GLU A 127 6.54 15.55 -14.38
CA GLU A 127 7.51 16.06 -15.33
C GLU A 127 7.22 17.52 -15.72
N ARG A 128 5.96 17.86 -16.01
CA ARG A 128 5.53 19.23 -16.32
C ARG A 128 5.64 20.20 -15.16
N TYR A 129 5.51 19.73 -13.93
CA TYR A 129 5.74 20.55 -12.73
C TYR A 129 7.23 20.86 -12.55
N GLY A 130 8.07 19.96 -13.00
CA GLY A 130 9.50 19.91 -12.78
C GLY A 130 9.85 18.93 -11.65
N VAL A 131 10.59 17.89 -11.99
CA VAL A 131 10.83 16.73 -11.10
C VAL A 131 11.43 17.13 -9.76
N GLU A 132 12.49 17.96 -9.79
CA GLU A 132 13.16 18.47 -8.56
C GLU A 132 12.22 19.37 -7.74
N ALA A 133 11.48 20.27 -8.40
CA ALA A 133 10.54 21.17 -7.73
C ALA A 133 9.40 20.38 -7.08
N PHE A 134 8.89 19.34 -7.77
CA PHE A 134 7.85 18.47 -7.22
C PHE A 134 8.35 17.70 -5.99
N ALA A 135 9.56 17.15 -6.03
CA ALA A 135 10.14 16.43 -4.89
C ALA A 135 10.34 17.36 -3.68
N ALA A 136 10.89 18.55 -3.89
CA ALA A 136 11.10 19.54 -2.84
C ALA A 136 9.78 20.01 -2.20
N ASP A 137 8.77 20.30 -3.03
CA ASP A 137 7.46 20.77 -2.55
C ASP A 137 6.68 19.64 -1.88
N LEU A 138 6.78 18.40 -2.36
CA LEU A 138 6.18 17.22 -1.74
C LEU A 138 6.77 16.97 -0.34
N ALA A 139 8.09 17.01 -0.21
CA ALA A 139 8.78 16.87 1.08
C ALA A 139 8.38 18.02 2.04
N THR A 140 8.34 19.27 1.54
CA THR A 140 7.90 20.44 2.32
C THR A 140 6.45 20.34 2.76
N ALA A 141 5.60 19.68 1.98
CA ALA A 141 4.21 19.38 2.33
C ALA A 141 4.09 18.25 3.38
N GLY A 142 5.18 17.57 3.74
CA GLY A 142 5.17 16.43 4.66
C GLY A 142 4.77 15.12 3.99
N GLY A 143 4.83 15.07 2.64
CA GLY A 143 4.58 13.84 1.90
C GLY A 143 5.67 12.80 2.12
N ALA A 144 5.30 11.54 2.13
CA ALA A 144 6.21 10.41 2.34
C ALA A 144 6.91 9.97 1.04
N GLY A 145 6.34 10.28 -0.13
CA GLY A 145 6.87 9.87 -1.42
C GLY A 145 5.82 9.85 -2.52
N ALA A 146 6.11 9.17 -3.62
CA ALA A 146 5.14 9.02 -4.71
C ALA A 146 5.10 7.61 -5.30
N ILE A 147 3.92 7.27 -5.82
CA ILE A 147 3.63 6.08 -6.62
C ILE A 147 3.49 6.54 -8.07
N THR A 148 4.31 6.01 -8.96
CA THR A 148 4.33 6.38 -10.38
C THR A 148 4.05 5.15 -11.24
N PRO A 149 2.78 4.88 -11.61
CA PRO A 149 2.37 3.62 -12.22
C PRO A 149 2.84 3.43 -13.66
N ASP A 150 3.09 4.53 -14.38
CA ASP A 150 3.47 4.56 -15.80
C ASP A 150 4.94 4.94 -16.05
N LEU A 151 5.68 5.31 -15.00
CA LEU A 151 7.10 5.62 -15.11
C LEU A 151 7.92 4.32 -15.17
N THR A 152 8.63 4.11 -16.26
CA THR A 152 9.55 2.97 -16.38
C THR A 152 10.84 3.24 -15.61
N ILE A 153 11.48 2.18 -15.12
CA ILE A 153 12.72 2.34 -14.35
C ILE A 153 13.85 2.91 -15.19
N GLU A 154 13.83 2.63 -16.50
CA GLU A 154 14.80 3.16 -17.48
C GLU A 154 14.71 4.68 -17.62
N GLU A 155 13.55 5.26 -17.38
CA GLU A 155 13.29 6.70 -17.47
C GLU A 155 13.24 7.38 -16.09
N ALA A 156 13.31 6.60 -15.00
CA ALA A 156 13.12 7.10 -13.64
C ALA A 156 14.35 7.82 -13.04
N GLY A 157 15.45 7.98 -13.78
CA GLY A 157 16.74 8.49 -13.25
C GLY A 157 16.63 9.81 -12.50
N ASP A 158 15.95 10.79 -13.08
CA ASP A 158 15.77 12.12 -12.48
C ASP A 158 14.88 12.05 -11.23
N TRP A 159 13.81 11.26 -11.28
CA TRP A 159 12.93 11.04 -10.13
C TRP A 159 13.65 10.35 -8.97
N LEU A 160 14.40 9.28 -9.24
CA LEU A 160 15.16 8.56 -8.23
C LEU A 160 16.22 9.45 -7.56
N THR A 161 16.82 10.35 -8.33
CA THR A 161 17.80 11.32 -7.81
C THR A 161 17.12 12.37 -6.93
N ALA A 162 16.06 13.00 -7.40
CA ALA A 162 15.32 14.01 -6.66
C ALA A 162 14.68 13.42 -5.38
N ALA A 163 14.01 12.26 -5.49
CA ALA A 163 13.41 11.58 -4.35
C ALA A 163 14.45 11.24 -3.26
N ARG A 164 15.65 10.81 -3.66
CA ARG A 164 16.75 10.51 -2.71
C ARG A 164 17.22 11.78 -2.00
N SER A 165 17.36 12.89 -2.71
CA SER A 165 17.79 14.17 -2.15
C SER A 165 16.83 14.73 -1.11
N HIS A 166 15.55 14.38 -1.23
CA HIS A 166 14.48 14.83 -0.34
C HIS A 166 13.94 13.71 0.58
N GLU A 167 14.63 12.57 0.68
CA GLU A 167 14.29 11.43 1.54
C GLU A 167 12.89 10.85 1.29
N LEU A 168 12.37 10.98 0.05
CA LEU A 168 11.06 10.49 -0.35
C LEU A 168 11.10 9.00 -0.72
N ASP A 169 10.03 8.29 -0.44
CA ASP A 169 9.81 6.93 -0.92
C ASP A 169 9.46 6.93 -2.42
N THR A 170 9.99 5.93 -3.12
CA THR A 170 9.75 5.70 -4.55
C THR A 170 9.05 4.37 -4.72
N VAL A 171 7.76 4.39 -5.06
CA VAL A 171 6.94 3.19 -5.17
C VAL A 171 6.64 2.92 -6.64
N PHE A 172 7.16 1.80 -7.13
CA PHE A 172 6.91 1.34 -8.50
C PHE A 172 6.09 0.05 -8.51
N LEU A 173 5.54 -0.26 -9.67
CA LEU A 173 4.60 -1.35 -9.83
C LEU A 173 5.25 -2.59 -10.45
N VAL A 174 4.85 -3.75 -9.92
CA VAL A 174 5.03 -5.05 -10.57
C VAL A 174 3.66 -5.61 -10.95
N ALA A 175 3.60 -6.36 -12.04
CA ALA A 175 2.36 -6.95 -12.57
C ALA A 175 2.53 -8.47 -12.79
N PRO A 176 1.44 -9.24 -12.91
CA PRO A 176 1.53 -10.67 -13.21
C PRO A 176 2.33 -10.99 -14.48
N SER A 177 2.33 -10.08 -15.45
CA SER A 177 3.11 -10.19 -16.69
C SER A 177 4.59 -9.81 -16.55
N SER A 178 5.02 -9.24 -15.41
CA SER A 178 6.41 -8.83 -15.20
C SER A 178 7.33 -10.04 -15.14
N PRO A 179 8.36 -10.13 -16.02
CA PRO A 179 9.34 -11.21 -15.94
C PRO A 179 10.29 -10.99 -14.74
N PRO A 180 11.00 -12.04 -14.26
CA PRO A 180 11.87 -11.95 -13.07
C PRO A 180 12.89 -10.81 -13.11
N ALA A 181 13.56 -10.61 -14.26
CA ALA A 181 14.52 -9.51 -14.40
C ALA A 181 13.87 -8.12 -14.24
N ARG A 182 12.61 -7.95 -14.67
CA ARG A 182 11.87 -6.69 -14.47
C ARG A 182 11.47 -6.52 -13.00
N ILE A 183 11.04 -7.59 -12.34
CA ILE A 183 10.74 -7.56 -10.90
C ILE A 183 11.98 -7.15 -10.12
N ASP A 184 13.14 -7.75 -10.38
CA ASP A 184 14.41 -7.42 -9.74
C ASP A 184 14.77 -5.93 -9.92
N LEU A 185 14.69 -5.41 -11.14
CA LEU A 185 14.97 -4.02 -11.45
C LEU A 185 14.03 -3.05 -10.71
N VAL A 186 12.74 -3.33 -10.71
CA VAL A 186 11.72 -2.54 -9.99
C VAL A 186 11.99 -2.57 -8.49
N CYS A 187 12.22 -3.75 -7.91
CA CYS A 187 12.47 -3.90 -6.47
C CYS A 187 13.67 -3.08 -6.00
N ARG A 188 14.77 -3.06 -6.77
CA ARG A 188 15.97 -2.27 -6.44
C ARG A 188 15.75 -0.76 -6.52
N SER A 189 14.76 -0.32 -7.25
CA SER A 189 14.42 1.10 -7.44
C SER A 189 13.36 1.58 -6.45
N CYS A 190 12.69 0.67 -5.74
CA CYS A 190 11.71 1.02 -4.73
C CYS A 190 12.36 1.44 -3.40
N ARG A 191 11.69 2.38 -2.73
CA ARG A 191 11.82 2.69 -1.30
C ARG A 191 10.44 2.68 -0.68
N GLY A 192 10.37 2.25 0.58
CA GLY A 192 9.10 2.10 1.29
C GLY A 192 8.48 0.72 1.06
N PHE A 193 7.89 0.49 -0.09
CA PHE A 193 7.29 -0.81 -0.46
C PHE A 193 7.22 -1.01 -1.98
N VAL A 194 6.94 -2.23 -2.40
CA VAL A 194 6.67 -2.58 -3.80
C VAL A 194 5.17 -2.72 -4.00
N TYR A 195 4.61 -2.06 -5.02
CA TYR A 195 3.19 -2.14 -5.36
C TYR A 195 2.95 -3.33 -6.32
N ALA A 196 2.31 -4.37 -5.86
CA ALA A 196 1.88 -5.49 -6.70
C ALA A 196 0.48 -5.20 -7.27
N ALA A 197 0.45 -4.70 -8.51
CA ALA A 197 -0.80 -4.41 -9.22
C ALA A 197 -1.37 -5.72 -9.80
N SER A 198 -2.54 -6.12 -9.35
CA SER A 198 -3.27 -7.25 -9.91
C SER A 198 -4.66 -6.78 -10.34
N THR A 199 -4.98 -6.95 -11.62
CA THR A 199 -6.33 -6.63 -12.10
C THR A 199 -7.28 -7.77 -11.81
N MET A 200 -8.46 -7.45 -11.29
CA MET A 200 -9.59 -8.37 -11.30
C MET A 200 -9.95 -8.66 -12.76
N GLY A 201 -9.64 -9.86 -13.24
CA GLY A 201 -10.05 -10.28 -14.58
C GLY A 201 -11.57 -10.19 -14.71
N VAL A 202 -12.05 -9.63 -15.81
CA VAL A 202 -13.49 -9.52 -16.13
C VAL A 202 -14.19 -10.88 -16.34
N THR A 203 -13.42 -11.97 -16.34
CA THR A 203 -13.94 -13.34 -16.57
C THR A 203 -13.15 -14.33 -15.72
N GLY A 204 -13.69 -14.70 -14.57
CA GLY A 204 -13.13 -15.77 -13.77
C GLY A 204 -13.53 -15.71 -12.30
N ALA A 205 -13.66 -16.86 -11.67
CA ALA A 205 -14.02 -16.99 -10.28
C ALA A 205 -13.07 -16.16 -9.38
N ARG A 206 -13.60 -15.55 -8.31
CA ARG A 206 -12.86 -14.75 -7.31
C ARG A 206 -11.56 -15.42 -6.84
N SER A 207 -11.55 -16.77 -6.72
CA SER A 207 -10.37 -17.56 -6.36
C SER A 207 -9.19 -17.41 -7.33
N ALA A 208 -9.43 -17.40 -8.65
CA ALA A 208 -8.34 -17.30 -9.63
C ALA A 208 -7.62 -15.96 -9.64
N VAL A 209 -8.22 -14.92 -9.12
CA VAL A 209 -7.60 -13.58 -9.02
C VAL A 209 -6.75 -13.48 -7.75
N GLY A 210 -7.23 -14.02 -6.63
CA GLY A 210 -6.47 -14.17 -5.39
C GLY A 210 -5.19 -14.96 -5.63
N ASP A 211 -5.28 -16.11 -6.31
CA ASP A 211 -4.15 -16.98 -6.62
C ASP A 211 -3.07 -16.27 -7.46
N ARG A 212 -3.47 -15.46 -8.45
CA ARG A 212 -2.51 -14.68 -9.28
C ARG A 212 -1.80 -13.60 -8.48
N ALA A 213 -2.52 -12.91 -7.59
CA ALA A 213 -1.93 -11.90 -6.72
C ALA A 213 -0.97 -12.53 -5.72
N GLN A 214 -1.35 -13.65 -5.12
CA GLN A 214 -0.49 -14.41 -4.21
C GLN A 214 0.78 -14.91 -4.91
N ALA A 215 0.66 -15.44 -6.12
CA ALA A 215 1.81 -15.86 -6.93
C ALA A 215 2.73 -14.69 -7.28
N LEU A 216 2.16 -13.50 -7.58
CA LEU A 216 2.96 -12.29 -7.84
C LEU A 216 3.71 -11.84 -6.60
N VAL A 217 3.06 -11.82 -5.44
CA VAL A 217 3.70 -11.47 -4.15
C VAL A 217 4.84 -12.44 -3.84
N ALA A 218 4.61 -13.75 -3.98
CA ALA A 218 5.64 -14.76 -3.76
C ALA A 218 6.87 -14.55 -4.67
N ARG A 219 6.66 -14.35 -5.97
CA ARG A 219 7.72 -14.04 -6.93
C ARG A 219 8.46 -12.73 -6.62
N THR A 220 7.73 -11.70 -6.17
CA THR A 220 8.34 -10.42 -5.82
C THR A 220 9.25 -10.56 -4.60
N ARG A 221 8.85 -11.34 -3.60
CA ARG A 221 9.64 -11.60 -2.39
C ARG A 221 10.94 -12.37 -2.64
N GLU A 222 11.08 -13.05 -3.78
CA GLU A 222 12.35 -13.65 -4.21
C GLU A 222 13.42 -12.59 -4.56
N HIS A 223 13.01 -11.34 -4.80
CA HIS A 223 13.87 -10.26 -5.26
C HIS A 223 14.04 -9.11 -4.24
N THR A 224 13.30 -9.12 -3.12
CA THR A 224 13.35 -8.01 -2.16
C THR A 224 12.88 -8.39 -0.77
N ASP A 225 13.45 -7.74 0.25
CA ASP A 225 12.97 -7.74 1.64
C ASP A 225 11.98 -6.58 1.92
N LEU A 226 11.75 -5.69 0.95
CA LEU A 226 10.76 -4.63 1.08
C LEU A 226 9.36 -5.22 1.25
N PRO A 227 8.47 -4.54 1.99
CA PRO A 227 7.07 -4.92 2.04
C PRO A 227 6.45 -4.95 0.64
N VAL A 228 5.53 -5.87 0.41
CA VAL A 228 4.76 -5.95 -0.84
C VAL A 228 3.30 -5.69 -0.54
N ALA A 229 2.77 -4.57 -1.09
CA ALA A 229 1.36 -4.21 -0.95
C ALA A 229 0.59 -4.53 -2.25
N VAL A 230 -0.65 -4.99 -2.11
CA VAL A 230 -1.46 -5.48 -3.23
C VAL A 230 -2.66 -4.57 -3.49
N GLY A 231 -2.78 -4.10 -4.75
CA GLY A 231 -3.98 -3.45 -5.27
C GLY A 231 -4.78 -4.42 -6.15
N LEU A 232 -5.95 -4.85 -5.66
CA LEU A 232 -6.73 -5.94 -6.27
C LEU A 232 -8.22 -5.62 -6.44
N GLY A 233 -8.64 -4.37 -6.20
CA GLY A 233 -10.07 -4.00 -6.23
C GLY A 233 -10.84 -4.56 -5.03
N VAL A 234 -10.20 -4.64 -3.88
CA VAL A 234 -10.84 -4.98 -2.59
C VAL A 234 -11.96 -3.99 -2.29
N SER A 235 -13.10 -4.48 -1.85
CA SER A 235 -14.30 -3.68 -1.60
C SER A 235 -14.96 -3.93 -0.24
N GLY A 236 -14.43 -4.82 0.60
CA GLY A 236 -14.94 -5.13 1.93
C GLY A 236 -13.95 -5.89 2.79
N GLY A 237 -14.28 -6.05 4.08
CA GLY A 237 -13.40 -6.59 5.11
C GLY A 237 -12.94 -8.03 4.87
N GLU A 238 -13.83 -8.90 4.38
CA GLU A 238 -13.47 -10.29 4.06
C GLU A 238 -12.39 -10.38 2.99
N GLN A 239 -12.54 -9.60 1.91
CA GLN A 239 -11.53 -9.55 0.85
C GLN A 239 -10.21 -8.94 1.35
N ALA A 240 -10.29 -7.92 2.23
CA ALA A 240 -9.11 -7.36 2.86
C ALA A 240 -8.37 -8.40 3.71
N ALA A 241 -9.10 -9.25 4.46
CA ALA A 241 -8.52 -10.35 5.23
C ALA A 241 -7.86 -11.40 4.33
N GLU A 242 -8.49 -11.78 3.22
CA GLU A 242 -7.92 -12.72 2.25
C GLU A 242 -6.58 -12.22 1.69
N VAL A 243 -6.51 -10.95 1.29
CA VAL A 243 -5.26 -10.36 0.75
C VAL A 243 -4.21 -10.20 1.84
N ALA A 244 -4.60 -9.78 3.04
CA ALA A 244 -3.71 -9.61 4.18
C ALA A 244 -3.07 -10.92 4.66
N ALA A 245 -3.65 -12.08 4.32
CA ALA A 245 -3.07 -13.38 4.64
C ALA A 245 -1.74 -13.65 3.92
N PHE A 246 -1.52 -13.05 2.73
CA PHE A 246 -0.30 -13.27 1.95
C PHE A 246 0.48 -11.99 1.59
N ALA A 247 -0.12 -10.80 1.70
CA ALA A 247 0.52 -9.51 1.41
C ALA A 247 0.89 -8.75 2.71
N ASP A 248 1.83 -7.81 2.61
CA ASP A 248 2.21 -6.93 3.73
C ASP A 248 1.32 -5.69 3.80
N GLY A 249 0.65 -5.35 2.70
CA GLY A 249 -0.32 -4.25 2.63
C GLY A 249 -1.47 -4.54 1.69
N VAL A 250 -2.63 -3.96 1.99
CA VAL A 250 -3.87 -4.02 1.19
C VAL A 250 -4.21 -2.63 0.73
N ILE A 251 -4.28 -2.42 -0.58
CA ILE A 251 -4.56 -1.12 -1.19
C ILE A 251 -5.99 -1.09 -1.68
N VAL A 252 -6.73 -0.07 -1.26
CA VAL A 252 -8.15 0.11 -1.58
C VAL A 252 -8.38 1.52 -2.13
N GLY A 253 -8.91 1.62 -3.33
CA GLY A 253 -9.19 2.89 -3.99
C GLY A 253 -10.65 3.03 -4.41
N SER A 254 -11.05 2.33 -5.48
CA SER A 254 -12.36 2.49 -6.10
C SER A 254 -13.54 2.26 -5.14
N ALA A 255 -13.37 1.45 -4.11
CA ALA A 255 -14.41 1.22 -3.10
C ALA A 255 -14.67 2.49 -2.26
N PHE A 256 -13.63 3.21 -1.84
CA PHE A 256 -13.78 4.49 -1.14
C PHE A 256 -14.40 5.56 -2.05
N VAL A 257 -13.88 5.68 -3.28
CA VAL A 257 -14.42 6.63 -4.26
C VAL A 257 -15.91 6.37 -4.52
N ARG A 258 -16.32 5.12 -4.64
CA ARG A 258 -17.72 4.75 -4.84
C ARG A 258 -18.61 5.18 -3.68
N ARG A 259 -18.14 5.07 -2.41
CA ARG A 259 -18.89 5.54 -1.25
C ARG A 259 -19.23 7.03 -1.32
N LEU A 260 -18.31 7.82 -1.86
CA LEU A 260 -18.52 9.25 -2.07
C LEU A 260 -19.44 9.54 -3.27
N LEU A 261 -19.29 8.79 -4.38
CA LEU A 261 -20.09 8.98 -5.58
C LEU A 261 -21.57 8.60 -5.39
N ASP A 262 -21.84 7.51 -4.65
CA ASP A 262 -23.18 6.96 -4.47
C ASP A 262 -23.94 7.65 -3.32
N ALA A 263 -23.28 8.49 -2.54
CA ALA A 263 -23.89 9.15 -1.38
C ALA A 263 -24.83 10.29 -1.80
N PRO A 264 -25.93 10.53 -1.05
CA PRO A 264 -26.88 11.59 -1.34
C PRO A 264 -26.29 13.00 -1.10
N ASP A 265 -25.30 13.11 -0.22
CA ASP A 265 -24.58 14.33 0.09
C ASP A 265 -23.15 14.02 0.59
N GLU A 266 -22.31 15.05 0.65
CA GLU A 266 -20.90 14.94 1.04
C GLU A 266 -20.73 14.35 2.44
N ARG A 267 -21.55 14.78 3.41
CA ARG A 267 -21.48 14.30 4.79
C ARG A 267 -21.84 12.81 4.91
N ALA A 268 -22.85 12.37 4.16
CA ALA A 268 -23.21 10.95 4.10
C ALA A 268 -22.11 10.12 3.45
N GLY A 269 -21.48 10.67 2.41
CA GLY A 269 -20.33 10.04 1.73
C GLY A 269 -19.14 9.85 2.65
N ILE A 270 -18.77 10.88 3.43
CA ILE A 270 -17.67 10.81 4.40
C ILE A 270 -17.94 9.74 5.47
N ARG A 271 -19.17 9.68 6.02
CA ARG A 271 -19.54 8.60 6.96
C ARG A 271 -19.43 7.21 6.32
N ALA A 272 -19.88 7.06 5.07
CA ALA A 272 -19.78 5.78 4.37
C ALA A 272 -18.31 5.38 4.08
N VAL A 273 -17.42 6.34 3.91
CA VAL A 273 -15.96 6.11 3.82
C VAL A 273 -15.40 5.67 5.17
N GLU A 274 -15.79 6.31 6.27
CA GLU A 274 -15.40 5.95 7.64
C GLU A 274 -15.83 4.51 7.98
N ASP A 275 -17.11 4.16 7.73
CA ASP A 275 -17.64 2.83 7.95
C ASP A 275 -16.87 1.76 7.17
N LEU A 276 -16.58 2.02 5.88
CA LEU A 276 -15.81 1.12 5.05
C LEU A 276 -14.36 0.99 5.54
N ALA A 277 -13.74 2.09 5.95
CA ALA A 277 -12.38 2.08 6.49
C ALA A 277 -12.29 1.22 7.77
N ALA A 278 -13.25 1.35 8.67
CA ALA A 278 -13.35 0.53 9.88
C ALA A 278 -13.52 -0.98 9.56
N GLU A 279 -14.39 -1.30 8.60
CA GLU A 279 -14.61 -2.68 8.12
C GLU A 279 -13.30 -3.27 7.54
N LEU A 280 -12.64 -2.54 6.65
CA LEU A 280 -11.39 -2.97 6.02
C LEU A 280 -10.27 -3.12 7.06
N ALA A 281 -10.15 -2.18 8.01
CA ALA A 281 -9.18 -2.23 9.09
C ALA A 281 -9.40 -3.44 10.01
N ALA A 282 -10.66 -3.81 10.29
CA ALA A 282 -10.97 -5.06 10.99
C ALA A 282 -10.53 -6.28 10.19
N GLY A 283 -10.76 -6.28 8.87
CA GLY A 283 -10.35 -7.35 7.95
C GLY A 283 -8.84 -7.59 7.98
N VAL A 284 -8.02 -6.54 7.80
CA VAL A 284 -6.54 -6.70 7.77
C VAL A 284 -5.95 -7.11 9.13
N ARG A 285 -6.67 -6.86 10.24
CA ARG A 285 -6.24 -7.32 11.59
C ARG A 285 -6.59 -8.78 11.86
N SER A 286 -7.69 -9.30 11.32
CA SER A 286 -8.17 -10.66 11.60
C SER A 286 -7.36 -11.76 10.91
N SER A 287 -6.66 -11.44 9.81
CA SER A 287 -6.06 -12.43 8.88
C SER A 287 -4.89 -13.22 9.47
N ARG A 288 -4.10 -12.65 10.36
CA ARG A 288 -2.90 -13.28 10.94
C ARG A 288 -3.10 -13.84 12.34
N GLY A 289 -4.18 -13.50 13.05
CA GLY A 289 -4.60 -14.11 14.32
C GLY A 289 -4.98 -15.60 14.17
N ALA A 290 -5.50 -15.99 13.01
CA ALA A 290 -5.90 -17.36 12.71
C ALA A 290 -4.71 -18.30 12.42
N ALA A 291 -3.57 -17.77 11.96
CA ALA A 291 -2.38 -18.57 11.67
C ALA A 291 -1.54 -18.94 12.91
N GLY A 292 -1.72 -18.23 14.05
CA GLY A 292 -1.01 -18.46 15.31
C GLY A 292 -1.68 -19.46 16.26
N GLY A 293 -2.94 -19.84 16.01
CA GLY A 293 -3.76 -20.69 16.90
C GLY A 293 -3.69 -22.18 16.63
N GLY A 294 -2.97 -22.63 15.59
CA GLY A 294 -2.99 -24.03 15.14
C GLY A 294 -1.87 -24.96 15.66
N ALA A 295 -0.97 -24.50 16.53
CA ALA A 295 0.21 -25.27 16.94
C ALA A 295 0.37 -25.49 18.46
N ALA A 296 -0.74 -25.76 19.19
CA ALA A 296 -0.65 -26.17 20.59
C ALA A 296 -1.83 -27.06 20.95
N GLY A 297 -1.71 -28.36 20.70
CA GLY A 297 -2.73 -29.30 21.15
C GLY A 297 -2.54 -30.70 20.58
N GLY A 298 -1.41 -31.35 20.82
CA GLY A 298 -1.22 -32.76 20.46
C GLY A 298 -0.18 -33.42 21.35
N GLY A 299 -0.53 -33.64 22.57
CA GLY A 299 0.32 -34.39 23.51
C GLY A 299 -0.47 -35.45 24.23
N THR A 300 0.03 -36.65 24.12
CA THR A 300 0.01 -37.79 25.06
C THR A 300 -1.17 -38.75 25.02
N ALA A 301 -0.88 -39.90 24.57
CA ALA A 301 -0.66 -41.15 25.30
C ALA A 301 -1.87 -42.06 25.45
N GLY A 302 -1.68 -43.30 25.12
CA GLY A 302 -2.47 -44.41 25.58
C GLY A 302 -2.39 -45.63 24.65
N GLY A 303 -1.49 -46.56 25.04
CA GLY A 303 -1.26 -47.84 24.38
C GLY A 303 -2.41 -48.82 24.58
N GLY A 304 -2.42 -49.88 23.83
CA GLY A 304 -3.29 -51.03 24.06
C GLY A 304 -3.29 -51.95 22.85
N THR A 305 -2.43 -52.87 22.91
CA THR A 305 -2.32 -54.24 22.40
C THR A 305 -3.49 -54.91 21.70
N ALA A 306 -3.15 -55.65 20.68
CA ALA A 306 -3.51 -57.06 20.32
C ALA A 306 -4.60 -57.34 19.32
N GLY A 307 -4.23 -58.00 18.27
CA GLY A 307 -4.71 -59.31 17.92
C GLY A 307 -5.61 -59.45 16.70
N GLY A 308 -5.17 -60.19 15.74
CA GLY A 308 -6.00 -61.15 15.07
C GLY A 308 -6.27 -60.97 13.57
N HIS A 309 -5.47 -61.58 12.78
CA HIS A 309 -5.75 -62.60 11.76
C HIS A 309 -6.91 -62.41 10.78
N ALA A 310 -6.57 -62.44 9.51
CA ALA A 310 -6.73 -63.46 8.44
C ALA A 310 -7.61 -63.09 7.27
N THR A 311 -7.00 -63.31 6.11
CA THR A 311 -7.54 -63.86 4.82
C THR A 311 -8.59 -63.03 4.07
N GLY A 312 -8.35 -62.68 2.86
CA GLY A 312 -8.34 -63.48 1.68
C GLY A 312 -9.08 -62.81 0.53
N GLY A 313 -8.56 -62.93 -0.66
CA GLY A 313 -9.30 -63.08 -1.91
C GLY A 313 -9.59 -61.78 -2.68
N HIS A 314 -8.91 -61.48 -3.68
CA HIS A 314 -8.90 -61.96 -5.09
C HIS A 314 -9.88 -61.21 -5.99
N THR A 315 -9.31 -60.66 -7.06
CA THR A 315 -9.72 -60.61 -8.48
C THR A 315 -10.62 -59.46 -8.98
N GLY A 316 -10.13 -58.95 -10.12
CA GLY A 316 -10.90 -58.54 -11.29
C GLY A 316 -10.73 -57.07 -11.63
N ASN A 317 -9.80 -56.66 -12.41
CA ASN A 317 -9.72 -56.47 -13.89
C ASN A 317 -11.03 -55.95 -14.52
N GLU A 318 -11.00 -54.77 -15.09
CA GLU A 318 -11.35 -54.50 -16.49
C GLU A 318 -11.30 -52.97 -16.80
N VAL A 319 -10.53 -52.62 -17.66
CA VAL A 319 -10.37 -51.78 -18.83
C VAL A 319 -11.71 -51.49 -19.58
N VAL A 320 -11.73 -50.29 -20.24
CA VAL A 320 -12.46 -49.80 -21.41
C VAL A 320 -13.31 -48.56 -21.07
N ARG A 321 -13.08 -47.43 -21.59
CA ARG A 321 -12.68 -46.73 -22.83
C ARG A 321 -12.41 -45.25 -22.56
#